data_bfdab7f6b687394517decef58f7b0ea4
#
_entry.id   bfdab7f6b687394517decef58f7b0ea4
#
_cell.length_a   1.000
_cell.length_b   1.000
_cell.length_c   1.000
_cell.angle_alpha   90.00
_cell.angle_beta   90.00
_cell.angle_gamma   90.00
#
_symmetry.space_group_name_H-M   'P 1'
#
loop_
_entity.id
_entity.type
_entity.pdbx_description
1 polymer ?
#
loop_
_entity_poly.entity_id
_entity_poly.type
_entity_poly.pdbx_seq_one_letter_code
_entity_poly.pdbx_strand_id
1 'polypeptide(L)'
;VANYEVNPQTAALEELTGGIVQGMSYAFGEYYPEQVEALCAMGIQYSRTVESTGSFALPQELLRWKPTCHHNDKLLERAEKFLHVPGYEKMPLFYIWGHSFEFERENTWPLMEQLAEKLHGAQDIWYATNGQIADYLTALRSTRESADGKRLYNPSAQPIWFVADGKVRPYTKTRVCLDFEV
;
A
#
# COMPACT_ATOMS: atom_id res chain seq x y z
N VAL A 1 -23.93 18.30 -5.61
CA VAL A 1 -22.67 18.30 -4.87
C VAL A 1 -23.05 18.16 -3.42
N ALA A 2 -22.83 16.98 -2.81
CA ALA A 2 -23.05 16.79 -1.38
C ALA A 2 -22.03 17.66 -0.64
N ASN A 3 -22.53 18.61 0.18
CA ASN A 3 -21.68 19.34 1.12
C ASN A 3 -21.29 18.38 2.24
N TYR A 4 -20.17 17.68 2.07
CA TYR A 4 -19.54 17.01 3.18
C TYR A 4 -18.88 18.09 4.05
N GLU A 5 -19.25 18.17 5.32
CA GLU A 5 -18.56 19.03 6.26
C GLU A 5 -17.08 18.64 6.28
N VAL A 6 -16.21 19.60 6.06
CA VAL A 6 -14.77 19.41 6.15
C VAL A 6 -14.47 18.90 7.55
N ASN A 7 -13.93 17.69 7.65
CA ASN A 7 -13.52 17.16 8.96
C ASN A 7 -12.46 18.11 9.55
N PRO A 8 -12.72 18.76 10.69
CA PRO A 8 -11.79 19.72 11.28
C PRO A 8 -10.40 19.14 11.54
N GLN A 9 -10.31 17.85 11.82
CA GLN A 9 -9.04 17.16 12.03
C GLN A 9 -8.26 17.03 10.72
N THR A 10 -8.91 16.73 9.61
CA THR A 10 -8.29 16.70 8.30
C THR A 10 -7.73 18.06 7.91
N ALA A 11 -8.53 19.12 8.07
CA ALA A 11 -8.11 20.48 7.78
C ALA A 11 -6.89 20.91 8.63
N ALA A 12 -6.89 20.57 9.92
CA ALA A 12 -5.76 20.89 10.81
C ALA A 12 -4.48 20.13 10.42
N LEU A 13 -4.59 18.88 9.99
CA LEU A 13 -3.46 18.09 9.49
C LEU A 13 -2.92 18.66 8.18
N GLU A 14 -3.78 19.06 7.26
CA GLU A 14 -3.39 19.66 5.98
C GLU A 14 -2.71 21.02 6.18
N GLU A 15 -3.22 21.84 7.10
CA GLU A 15 -2.58 23.11 7.48
C GLU A 15 -1.17 22.86 8.07
N LEU A 16 -1.04 21.88 8.95
CA LEU A 16 0.24 21.55 9.60
C LEU A 16 1.27 20.97 8.62
N THR A 17 0.84 20.12 7.69
CA THR A 17 1.74 19.38 6.81
C THR A 17 1.96 20.05 5.46
N GLY A 18 1.09 20.99 5.06
CA GLY A 18 1.08 21.61 3.73
C GLY A 18 0.68 20.65 2.61
N GLY A 19 0.17 19.46 2.95
CA GLY A 19 -0.24 18.41 2.00
C GLY A 19 -1.72 18.06 2.13
N ILE A 20 -2.26 17.34 1.15
CA ILE A 20 -3.63 16.82 1.19
C ILE A 20 -3.66 15.49 1.94
N VAL A 21 -4.58 15.32 2.87
CA VAL A 21 -4.81 14.05 3.56
C VAL A 21 -5.51 13.07 2.62
N GLN A 22 -4.80 12.04 2.21
CA GLN A 22 -5.26 11.05 1.23
C GLN A 22 -5.68 9.73 1.87
N GLY A 23 -5.39 9.51 3.14
CA GLY A 23 -5.63 8.24 3.77
C GLY A 23 -5.80 8.30 5.27
N MET A 24 -6.42 7.25 5.81
CA MET A 24 -6.70 7.13 7.23
C MET A 24 -6.70 5.67 7.70
N SER A 25 -7.03 5.46 8.95
CA SER A 25 -7.43 4.17 9.49
C SER A 25 -8.78 4.29 10.17
N TYR A 26 -9.61 3.27 10.06
CA TYR A 26 -10.89 3.24 10.78
C TYR A 26 -10.67 3.17 12.28
N ALA A 27 -11.37 4.04 13.01
CA ALA A 27 -11.37 4.02 14.46
C ALA A 27 -11.91 2.66 14.94
N PHE A 28 -11.19 2.00 15.82
CA PHE A 28 -11.49 0.65 16.30
C PHE A 28 -11.61 -0.43 15.19
N GLY A 29 -11.29 -0.09 13.96
CA GLY A 29 -11.42 -0.96 12.79
C GLY A 29 -12.85 -1.12 12.28
N GLU A 30 -13.82 -0.43 12.86
CA GLU A 30 -15.22 -0.48 12.46
C GLU A 30 -15.52 0.49 11.34
N TYR A 31 -16.27 0.03 10.35
CA TYR A 31 -16.74 0.85 9.23
C TYR A 31 -18.04 0.29 8.64
N TYR A 32 -18.81 1.16 8.03
CA TYR A 32 -20.05 0.83 7.32
C TYR A 32 -19.92 1.18 5.84
N PRO A 33 -20.66 0.51 4.95
CA PRO A 33 -20.60 0.78 3.51
C PRO A 33 -20.76 2.27 3.17
N GLU A 34 -21.69 2.97 3.83
CA GLU A 34 -21.98 4.38 3.60
C GLU A 34 -20.80 5.28 3.98
N GLN A 35 -20.02 4.90 5.00
CA GLN A 35 -18.78 5.61 5.36
C GLN A 35 -17.72 5.44 4.29
N VAL A 36 -17.57 4.25 3.72
CA VAL A 36 -16.62 3.99 2.63
C VAL A 36 -16.95 4.83 1.41
N GLU A 37 -18.25 4.93 1.05
CA GLU A 37 -18.71 5.77 -0.05
C GLU A 37 -18.45 7.26 0.23
N ALA A 38 -18.72 7.72 1.45
CA ALA A 38 -18.45 9.09 1.87
C ALA A 38 -16.94 9.42 1.80
N LEU A 39 -16.07 8.55 2.31
CA LEU A 39 -14.62 8.71 2.23
C LEU A 39 -14.13 8.80 0.78
N CYS A 40 -14.65 7.96 -0.10
CA CYS A 40 -14.34 8.01 -1.52
C CYS A 40 -14.75 9.36 -2.13
N ALA A 41 -15.95 9.83 -1.81
CA ALA A 41 -16.45 11.13 -2.29
C ALA A 41 -15.66 12.33 -1.74
N MET A 42 -15.06 12.20 -0.57
CA MET A 42 -14.16 13.20 0.04
C MET A 42 -12.74 13.16 -0.53
N GLY A 43 -12.41 12.22 -1.42
CA GLY A 43 -11.08 12.08 -2.00
C GLY A 43 -10.09 11.25 -1.19
N ILE A 44 -10.55 10.55 -0.14
CA ILE A 44 -9.72 9.60 0.59
C ILE A 44 -9.46 8.40 -0.32
N GLN A 45 -8.19 8.08 -0.50
CA GLN A 45 -7.74 7.03 -1.42
C GLN A 45 -7.60 5.67 -0.76
N TYR A 46 -7.24 5.64 0.53
CA TYR A 46 -7.08 4.40 1.28
C TYR A 46 -7.51 4.55 2.74
N SER A 47 -7.99 3.45 3.30
CA SER A 47 -8.29 3.35 4.73
C SER A 47 -7.99 1.96 5.26
N ARG A 48 -7.16 1.88 6.31
CA ARG A 48 -6.76 0.62 6.93
C ARG A 48 -7.84 0.09 7.86
N THR A 49 -8.10 -1.21 7.74
CA THR A 49 -8.91 -1.99 8.69
C THR A 49 -8.01 -2.71 9.70
N VAL A 50 -8.62 -3.41 10.66
CA VAL A 50 -7.89 -4.24 11.65
C VAL A 50 -7.92 -5.74 11.31
N GLU A 51 -8.55 -6.11 10.20
CA GLU A 51 -8.67 -7.50 9.76
C GLU A 51 -7.37 -8.00 9.15
N SER A 52 -6.62 -8.81 9.90
CA SER A 52 -5.37 -9.42 9.40
C SER A 52 -5.65 -10.51 8.37
N THR A 53 -4.98 -10.44 7.22
CA THR A 53 -5.13 -11.45 6.15
C THR A 53 -4.21 -12.66 6.34
N GLY A 54 -3.11 -12.49 7.05
CA GLY A 54 -2.03 -13.47 7.11
C GLY A 54 -1.28 -13.66 5.79
N SER A 55 -1.61 -12.90 4.76
CA SER A 55 -1.12 -13.01 3.38
C SER A 55 -0.25 -11.81 3.01
N PHE A 56 0.66 -12.00 2.06
CA PHE A 56 1.46 -10.94 1.43
C PHE A 56 0.84 -10.43 0.12
N ALA A 57 -0.39 -10.83 -0.18
CA ALA A 57 -1.08 -10.36 -1.38
C ALA A 57 -1.37 -8.85 -1.32
N LEU A 58 -1.33 -8.21 -2.48
CA LEU A 58 -1.73 -6.82 -2.61
C LEU A 58 -3.22 -6.62 -2.26
N PRO A 59 -3.61 -5.48 -1.65
CA PRO A 59 -5.00 -5.22 -1.33
C PRO A 59 -5.84 -5.12 -2.59
N GLN A 60 -7.02 -5.71 -2.58
CA GLN A 60 -7.98 -5.54 -3.67
C GLN A 60 -8.66 -4.18 -3.60
N GLU A 61 -9.06 -3.77 -2.39
CA GLU A 61 -9.73 -2.51 -2.12
C GLU A 61 -8.88 -1.65 -1.16
N LEU A 62 -8.48 -0.48 -1.62
CA LEU A 62 -7.67 0.44 -0.80
C LEU A 62 -8.49 1.09 0.32
N LEU A 63 -9.77 1.35 0.12
CA LEU A 63 -10.65 1.89 1.17
C LEU A 63 -11.07 0.84 2.22
N ARG A 64 -10.72 -0.43 2.02
CA ARG A 64 -10.85 -1.52 2.99
C ARG A 64 -9.56 -2.30 3.08
N TRP A 65 -8.45 -1.57 3.26
CA TRP A 65 -7.13 -2.16 3.21
C TRP A 65 -6.85 -3.02 4.45
N LYS A 66 -6.87 -4.30 4.25
CA LYS A 66 -6.58 -5.30 5.28
C LYS A 66 -5.07 -5.49 5.41
N PRO A 67 -4.49 -5.34 6.62
CA PRO A 67 -3.07 -5.57 6.86
C PRO A 67 -2.72 -7.05 6.78
N THR A 68 -1.42 -7.35 6.66
CA THR A 68 -0.92 -8.73 6.77
C THR A 68 -1.12 -9.26 8.18
N CYS A 69 -0.72 -8.51 9.20
CA CYS A 69 -0.83 -8.93 10.60
C CYS A 69 -0.78 -7.76 11.57
N HIS A 70 -1.23 -8.00 12.79
CA HIS A 70 -0.90 -7.19 13.95
C HIS A 70 0.54 -7.49 14.42
N HIS A 71 1.23 -6.51 15.01
CA HIS A 71 2.61 -6.72 15.47
C HIS A 71 2.78 -7.84 16.50
N ASN A 72 1.71 -8.19 17.24
CA ASN A 72 1.72 -9.30 18.22
C ASN A 72 1.47 -10.68 17.58
N ASP A 73 1.21 -10.76 16.28
CA ASP A 73 0.90 -12.01 15.58
C ASP A 73 2.11 -12.55 14.83
N LYS A 74 2.99 -13.26 15.54
CA LYS A 74 4.15 -13.98 14.96
C LYS A 74 5.02 -13.14 14.02
N LEU A 75 5.24 -11.87 14.40
CA LEU A 75 5.86 -10.86 13.55
C LEU A 75 7.16 -11.30 12.90
N LEU A 76 8.10 -11.85 13.69
CA LEU A 76 9.42 -12.26 13.18
C LEU A 76 9.36 -13.52 12.29
N GLU A 77 8.42 -14.44 12.56
CA GLU A 77 8.18 -15.59 11.69
C GLU A 77 7.61 -15.14 10.34
N ARG A 78 6.69 -14.17 10.36
CA ARG A 78 6.14 -13.59 9.13
C ARG A 78 7.18 -12.79 8.34
N ALA A 79 8.04 -12.03 9.03
CA ALA A 79 9.15 -11.33 8.39
C ALA A 79 10.11 -12.31 7.70
N GLU A 80 10.40 -13.44 8.36
CA GLU A 80 11.22 -14.51 7.75
C GLU A 80 10.56 -15.09 6.49
N LYS A 81 9.27 -15.38 6.55
CA LYS A 81 8.52 -15.85 5.38
C LYS A 81 8.49 -14.81 4.26
N PHE A 82 8.35 -13.54 4.60
CA PHE A 82 8.36 -12.45 3.62
C PHE A 82 9.69 -12.36 2.87
N LEU A 83 10.81 -12.48 3.58
CA LEU A 83 12.15 -12.49 2.98
C LEU A 83 12.40 -13.69 2.04
N HIS A 84 11.62 -14.77 2.19
CA HIS A 84 11.76 -15.98 1.40
C HIS A 84 10.54 -16.25 0.50
N VAL A 85 9.76 -15.20 0.19
CA VAL A 85 8.63 -15.34 -0.75
C VAL A 85 9.15 -15.83 -2.11
N PRO A 86 8.53 -16.87 -2.69
CA PRO A 86 8.96 -17.39 -3.98
C PRO A 86 8.91 -16.34 -5.08
N GLY A 87 9.90 -16.31 -5.97
CA GLY A 87 10.04 -15.30 -7.02
C GLY A 87 8.91 -15.29 -8.07
N TYR A 88 8.01 -16.27 -8.06
CA TYR A 88 6.79 -16.24 -8.88
C TYR A 88 5.66 -15.40 -8.26
N GLU A 89 5.71 -15.16 -6.95
CA GLU A 89 4.80 -14.20 -6.29
C GLU A 89 5.28 -12.78 -6.62
N LYS A 90 4.46 -12.07 -7.36
CA LYS A 90 4.81 -10.72 -7.80
C LYS A 90 4.37 -9.70 -6.78
N MET A 91 5.30 -8.82 -6.39
CA MET A 91 5.05 -7.68 -5.52
C MET A 91 4.40 -8.06 -4.17
N PRO A 92 4.99 -8.97 -3.39
CA PRO A 92 4.46 -9.28 -2.07
C PRO A 92 4.49 -8.04 -1.18
N LEU A 93 3.44 -7.84 -0.38
CA LEU A 93 3.29 -6.72 0.55
C LEU A 93 3.28 -7.23 1.99
N PHE A 94 4.20 -6.73 2.80
CA PHE A 94 4.19 -6.98 4.23
C PHE A 94 3.69 -5.73 4.97
N TYR A 95 2.40 -5.73 5.30
CA TYR A 95 1.74 -4.63 5.97
C TYR A 95 1.45 -4.97 7.43
N ILE A 96 2.19 -4.35 8.33
CA ILE A 96 2.09 -4.56 9.77
C ILE A 96 1.30 -3.39 10.37
N TRP A 97 0.45 -3.67 11.34
CA TRP A 97 -0.26 -2.64 12.09
C TRP A 97 -0.19 -2.88 13.59
N GLY A 98 -0.57 -1.91 14.37
CA GLY A 98 -0.60 -1.94 15.83
C GLY A 98 -0.54 -0.54 16.43
N HIS A 99 -0.32 -0.45 17.73
CA HIS A 99 -0.24 0.81 18.45
C HIS A 99 1.08 0.91 19.21
N SER A 100 1.73 2.06 19.15
CA SER A 100 3.03 2.28 19.79
C SER A 100 2.98 2.14 21.31
N PHE A 101 1.87 2.50 21.96
CA PHE A 101 1.71 2.35 23.40
C PHE A 101 1.73 0.89 23.87
N GLU A 102 1.44 -0.06 22.98
CA GLU A 102 1.44 -1.49 23.30
C GLU A 102 2.86 -1.99 23.55
N PHE A 103 3.86 -1.45 22.84
CA PHE A 103 5.26 -1.82 23.05
C PHE A 103 5.74 -1.44 24.43
N GLU A 104 5.32 -0.28 24.94
CA GLU A 104 5.66 0.17 26.29
C GLU A 104 4.93 -0.67 27.33
N ARG A 105 3.60 -0.84 27.15
CA ARG A 105 2.76 -1.60 28.09
C ARG A 105 3.20 -3.05 28.23
N GLU A 106 3.62 -3.69 27.13
CA GLU A 106 3.96 -5.11 27.07
C GLU A 106 5.48 -5.36 27.11
N ASN A 107 6.27 -4.29 27.19
CA ASN A 107 7.73 -4.35 27.18
C ASN A 107 8.27 -5.11 25.94
N THR A 108 7.71 -4.82 24.77
CA THR A 108 8.00 -5.53 23.50
C THR A 108 8.78 -4.69 22.50
N TRP A 109 9.39 -3.56 22.89
CA TRP A 109 10.28 -2.79 22.02
C TRP A 109 11.37 -3.64 21.34
N PRO A 110 12.01 -4.63 22.03
CA PRO A 110 12.98 -5.50 21.38
C PRO A 110 12.46 -6.28 20.19
N LEU A 111 11.14 -6.52 20.11
CA LEU A 111 10.51 -7.15 18.95
C LEU A 111 10.64 -6.28 17.69
N MET A 112 10.47 -4.96 17.84
CA MET A 112 10.61 -4.02 16.73
C MET A 112 12.06 -3.81 16.31
N GLU A 113 12.98 -3.83 17.27
CA GLU A 113 14.42 -3.78 17.01
C GLU A 113 14.86 -5.01 16.18
N GLN A 114 14.45 -6.20 16.59
CA GLN A 114 14.72 -7.44 15.86
C GLN A 114 14.09 -7.45 14.46
N LEU A 115 12.88 -6.90 14.32
CA LEU A 115 12.26 -6.75 13.00
C LEU A 115 13.08 -5.81 12.11
N ALA A 116 13.49 -4.66 12.65
CA ALA A 116 14.30 -3.69 11.93
C ALA A 116 15.64 -4.27 11.49
N GLU A 117 16.34 -4.99 12.39
CA GLU A 117 17.59 -5.69 12.08
C GLU A 117 17.40 -6.75 10.99
N LYS A 118 16.30 -7.52 11.06
CA LYS A 118 15.98 -8.58 10.10
C LYS A 118 15.71 -8.04 8.69
N LEU A 119 15.03 -6.92 8.59
CA LEU A 119 14.68 -6.31 7.30
C LEU A 119 15.72 -5.31 6.80
N HIS A 120 16.58 -4.79 7.69
CA HIS A 120 17.54 -3.74 7.34
C HIS A 120 18.47 -4.14 6.19
N GLY A 121 18.60 -3.26 5.20
CA GLY A 121 19.56 -3.42 4.11
C GLY A 121 19.16 -4.40 3.01
N ALA A 122 17.97 -5.02 3.08
CA ALA A 122 17.47 -5.84 1.99
C ALA A 122 17.24 -4.96 0.75
N GLN A 123 18.01 -5.22 -0.33
CA GLN A 123 18.04 -4.38 -1.54
C GLN A 123 16.82 -4.59 -2.45
N ASP A 124 16.08 -5.65 -2.23
CA ASP A 124 14.88 -6.05 -2.97
C ASP A 124 13.58 -5.67 -2.26
N ILE A 125 13.68 -4.99 -1.11
CA ILE A 125 12.52 -4.47 -0.37
C ILE A 125 12.36 -2.97 -0.63
N TRP A 126 11.18 -2.59 -1.08
CA TRP A 126 10.75 -1.20 -1.13
C TRP A 126 10.07 -0.80 0.19
N TYR A 127 10.77 0.00 0.99
CA TYR A 127 10.22 0.58 2.22
C TYR A 127 9.41 1.81 1.86
N ALA A 128 8.09 1.73 2.01
CA ALA A 128 7.18 2.74 1.50
C ALA A 128 6.11 3.13 2.53
N THR A 129 5.63 4.36 2.43
CA THR A 129 4.44 4.81 3.15
C THR A 129 3.18 4.23 2.51
N ASN A 130 2.07 4.18 3.25
CA ASN A 130 0.78 3.76 2.72
C ASN A 130 0.36 4.59 1.50
N GLY A 131 0.59 5.91 1.52
CA GLY A 131 0.32 6.80 0.40
C GLY A 131 1.10 6.41 -0.86
N GLN A 132 2.40 6.18 -0.73
CA GLN A 132 3.24 5.76 -1.86
C GLN A 132 2.77 4.43 -2.47
N ILE A 133 2.38 3.47 -1.64
CA ILE A 133 1.84 2.19 -2.11
C ILE A 133 0.48 2.40 -2.79
N ALA A 134 -0.40 3.21 -2.21
CA ALA A 134 -1.71 3.51 -2.79
C ALA A 134 -1.58 4.19 -4.16
N ASP A 135 -0.70 5.18 -4.29
CA ASP A 135 -0.40 5.85 -5.56
C ASP A 135 0.12 4.87 -6.60
N TYR A 136 1.08 4.02 -6.21
CA TYR A 136 1.64 3.00 -7.10
C TYR A 136 0.59 1.99 -7.57
N LEU A 137 -0.24 1.47 -6.66
CA LEU A 137 -1.30 0.51 -7.00
C LEU A 137 -2.38 1.15 -7.88
N THR A 138 -2.71 2.41 -7.65
CA THR A 138 -3.65 3.16 -8.48
C THR A 138 -3.10 3.33 -9.90
N ALA A 139 -1.83 3.70 -10.03
CA ALA A 139 -1.15 3.80 -11.32
C ALA A 139 -1.10 2.45 -12.03
N LEU A 140 -0.69 1.39 -11.33
CA LEU A 140 -0.62 0.03 -11.87
C LEU A 140 -1.97 -0.46 -12.39
N ARG A 141 -3.04 -0.25 -11.63
CA ARG A 141 -4.42 -0.67 -11.99
C ARG A 141 -5.01 0.13 -13.14
N SER A 142 -4.54 1.36 -13.36
CA SER A 142 -4.97 2.19 -14.48
C SER A 142 -4.25 1.85 -15.80
N THR A 143 -3.19 1.05 -15.71
CA THR A 143 -2.42 0.59 -16.87
C THR A 143 -3.27 -0.30 -17.76
N ARG A 144 -3.10 -0.15 -19.07
CA ARG A 144 -3.81 -0.94 -20.10
C ARG A 144 -2.82 -1.62 -21.01
N GLU A 145 -3.11 -2.86 -21.34
CA GLU A 145 -2.37 -3.64 -22.31
C GLU A 145 -3.16 -3.75 -23.61
N SER A 146 -2.49 -3.72 -24.76
CA SER A 146 -3.13 -3.96 -26.05
C SER A 146 -3.53 -5.42 -26.18
N ALA A 147 -4.52 -5.70 -27.04
CA ALA A 147 -5.04 -7.05 -27.24
C ALA A 147 -4.00 -8.06 -27.77
N ASP A 148 -2.96 -7.56 -28.42
CA ASP A 148 -1.84 -8.36 -28.93
C ASP A 148 -0.69 -8.52 -27.93
N GLY A 149 -0.80 -7.93 -26.71
CA GLY A 149 0.20 -7.98 -25.66
C GLY A 149 1.48 -7.20 -25.95
N LYS A 150 1.54 -6.45 -27.05
CA LYS A 150 2.77 -5.78 -27.49
C LYS A 150 2.91 -4.35 -27.04
N ARG A 151 1.85 -3.75 -26.48
CA ARG A 151 1.84 -2.36 -26.07
C ARG A 151 1.30 -2.20 -24.66
N LEU A 152 1.97 -1.36 -23.90
CA LEU A 152 1.55 -0.98 -22.55
C LEU A 152 1.25 0.52 -22.54
N TYR A 153 0.12 0.90 -21.94
CA TYR A 153 -0.27 2.29 -21.75
C TYR A 153 -0.40 2.59 -20.26
N ASN A 154 0.39 3.54 -19.77
CA ASN A 154 0.30 4.07 -18.41
C ASN A 154 -0.26 5.50 -18.49
N PRO A 155 -1.50 5.75 -18.04
CA PRO A 155 -2.10 7.08 -18.06
C PRO A 155 -1.60 8.00 -16.95
N SER A 156 -0.85 7.46 -15.97
CA SER A 156 -0.36 8.21 -14.81
C SER A 156 1.04 8.78 -15.03
N ALA A 157 1.43 9.73 -14.18
CA ALA A 157 2.80 10.21 -14.09
C ALA A 157 3.70 9.30 -13.23
N GLN A 158 3.09 8.38 -12.47
CA GLN A 158 3.79 7.46 -11.59
C GLN A 158 4.53 6.40 -12.41
N PRO A 159 5.85 6.22 -12.21
CA PRO A 159 6.58 5.10 -12.80
C PRO A 159 6.01 3.76 -12.32
N ILE A 160 5.80 2.84 -13.24
CA ILE A 160 5.43 1.46 -12.92
C ILE A 160 6.52 0.50 -13.40
N TRP A 161 6.60 -0.66 -12.75
CA TRP A 161 7.55 -1.70 -13.13
C TRP A 161 6.80 -2.86 -13.79
N PHE A 162 7.35 -3.39 -14.85
CA PHE A 162 6.79 -4.54 -15.55
C PHE A 162 7.89 -5.48 -16.02
N VAL A 163 7.51 -6.69 -16.37
CA VAL A 163 8.43 -7.69 -16.92
C VAL A 163 8.14 -7.85 -18.41
N ALA A 164 9.14 -7.61 -19.25
CA ALA A 164 9.11 -7.91 -20.67
C ALA A 164 10.38 -8.69 -21.05
N ASP A 165 10.22 -9.75 -21.84
CA ASP A 165 11.32 -10.64 -22.27
C ASP A 165 12.17 -11.15 -21.10
N GLY A 166 11.52 -11.48 -19.98
CA GLY A 166 12.18 -11.94 -18.76
C GLY A 166 13.01 -10.87 -18.03
N LYS A 167 12.94 -9.60 -18.43
CA LYS A 167 13.64 -8.48 -17.79
C LYS A 167 12.68 -7.52 -17.14
N VAL A 168 13.01 -7.12 -15.91
CA VAL A 168 12.28 -6.06 -15.19
C VAL A 168 12.67 -4.71 -15.77
N ARG A 169 11.67 -3.90 -16.12
CA ARG A 169 11.86 -2.56 -16.72
C ARG A 169 10.94 -1.54 -16.05
N PRO A 170 11.42 -0.32 -15.76
CA PRO A 170 10.55 0.79 -15.36
C PRO A 170 9.88 1.40 -16.59
N TYR A 171 8.62 1.79 -16.43
CA TYR A 171 7.87 2.54 -17.42
C TYR A 171 7.46 3.90 -16.85
N THR A 172 8.09 4.96 -17.35
CA THR A 172 7.95 6.32 -16.82
C THR A 172 7.22 7.28 -17.76
N LYS A 173 6.78 6.82 -18.94
CA LYS A 173 6.20 7.71 -19.95
C LYS A 173 4.69 7.81 -19.82
N THR A 174 4.21 9.01 -19.59
CA THR A 174 2.82 9.40 -19.80
C THR A 174 2.52 9.38 -21.30
N ARG A 175 1.57 8.57 -21.76
CA ARG A 175 1.01 8.56 -23.13
C ARG A 175 1.87 7.99 -24.28
N VAL A 176 2.78 7.07 -24.06
CA VAL A 176 3.43 6.36 -25.16
C VAL A 176 3.19 4.88 -25.04
N CYS A 177 2.66 4.26 -26.09
CA CYS A 177 2.69 2.81 -26.24
C CYS A 177 4.14 2.37 -26.42
N LEU A 178 4.58 1.37 -25.67
CA LEU A 178 5.81 0.66 -25.98
C LEU A 178 5.43 -0.43 -26.99
N ASP A 179 6.04 -0.40 -28.16
CA ASP A 179 6.03 -1.53 -29.08
C ASP A 179 7.11 -2.52 -28.61
N PHE A 180 6.70 -3.73 -28.32
CA PHE A 180 7.63 -4.83 -28.07
C PHE A 180 7.83 -5.56 -29.41
N GLU A 181 9.05 -5.56 -29.93
CA GLU A 181 9.44 -6.47 -30.99
C GLU A 181 9.51 -7.90 -30.40
N VAL A 182 8.76 -8.82 -30.94
CA VAL A 182 8.75 -10.24 -30.60
C VAL A 182 9.85 -10.95 -31.36
#